data_f93b56532a8967322b53c78b9d15501e
#
_entry.id   f93b56532a8967322b53c78b9d15501e
#
_cell.length_a   1.000
_cell.length_b   1.000
_cell.length_c   1.000
_cell.angle_alpha   90.00
_cell.angle_beta   90.00
_cell.angle_gamma   90.00
#
_symmetry.space_group_name_H-M   'P 1'
#
loop_
_entity.id
_entity.type
_entity.pdbx_description
1 polymer ?
#
loop_
_entity_poly.entity_id
_entity_poly.type
_entity_poly.pdbx_seq_one_letter_code
_entity_poly.pdbx_strand_id
1 'polypeptide(L)'
;MDEKRIAAIFKAFCDENRIRIIKLLRAGEKCACKLLEEINVTQPTLSHHMKILCDAEIVVGRKEGKWTHYSISEKGVEQAKECLRQLTTLDVESENKSCCEK
;
A
#
# COMPACT_ATOMS: atom_id res chain seq x y z
N MET A 1 -14.42 -0.88 8.52
CA MET A 1 -13.83 -0.56 7.21
C MET A 1 -14.51 -1.43 6.17
N ASP A 2 -14.95 -0.87 5.07
CA ASP A 2 -15.72 -1.65 4.13
C ASP A 2 -14.82 -2.45 3.18
N GLU A 3 -15.42 -3.36 2.47
CA GLU A 3 -14.67 -4.27 1.61
C GLU A 3 -13.91 -3.56 0.50
N LYS A 4 -14.46 -2.47 -0.02
CA LYS A 4 -13.78 -1.71 -1.07
C LYS A 4 -12.49 -1.09 -0.55
N ARG A 5 -12.55 -0.54 0.65
CA ARG A 5 -11.38 0.06 1.27
C ARG A 5 -10.33 -1.00 1.56
N ILE A 6 -10.76 -2.14 2.10
CA ILE A 6 -9.85 -3.24 2.39
C ILE A 6 -9.17 -3.70 1.10
N ALA A 7 -9.96 -3.88 0.05
CA ALA A 7 -9.39 -4.35 -1.23
C ALA A 7 -8.38 -3.35 -1.77
N ALA A 8 -8.64 -2.05 -1.63
CA ALA A 8 -7.72 -1.04 -2.12
C ALA A 8 -6.38 -1.10 -1.39
N ILE A 9 -6.42 -1.36 -0.08
CA ILE A 9 -5.20 -1.48 0.71
C ILE A 9 -4.36 -2.65 0.19
N PHE A 10 -4.98 -3.81 -0.01
CA PHE A 10 -4.20 -4.97 -0.45
C PHE A 10 -3.78 -4.87 -1.90
N LYS A 11 -4.56 -4.14 -2.72
CA LYS A 11 -4.15 -3.90 -4.10
C LYS A 11 -2.82 -3.15 -4.15
N ALA A 12 -2.59 -2.27 -3.18
CA ALA A 12 -1.34 -1.51 -3.13
C ALA A 12 -0.13 -2.42 -3.03
N PHE A 13 -0.29 -3.61 -2.44
CA PHE A 13 0.81 -4.55 -2.26
C PHE A 13 0.79 -5.67 -3.31
N CYS A 14 -0.05 -5.57 -4.31
CA CYS A 14 -0.26 -6.68 -5.24
C CYS A 14 0.47 -6.49 -6.55
N ASP A 15 1.67 -5.96 -6.52
CA ASP A 15 2.46 -5.74 -7.72
C ASP A 15 3.93 -5.64 -7.34
N GLU A 16 4.80 -6.30 -8.11
CA GLU A 16 6.23 -6.33 -7.80
C GLU A 16 6.85 -4.94 -7.78
N ASN A 17 6.47 -4.10 -8.74
CA ASN A 17 7.03 -2.76 -8.79
C ASN A 17 6.58 -1.90 -7.61
N ARG A 18 5.33 -2.06 -7.18
CA ARG A 18 4.86 -1.33 -6.02
C ARG A 18 5.58 -1.79 -4.75
N ILE A 19 5.86 -3.09 -4.64
CA ILE A 19 6.63 -3.58 -3.50
C ILE A 19 8.04 -3.00 -3.53
N ARG A 20 8.66 -2.94 -4.71
CA ARG A 20 9.99 -2.33 -4.82
C ARG A 20 9.98 -0.86 -4.40
N ILE A 21 8.95 -0.13 -4.82
CA ILE A 21 8.82 1.28 -4.44
C ILE A 21 8.75 1.41 -2.92
N ILE A 22 7.93 0.58 -2.27
CA ILE A 22 7.82 0.64 -0.82
C ILE A 22 9.17 0.35 -0.18
N LYS A 23 9.88 -0.65 -0.68
CA LYS A 23 11.20 -0.96 -0.13
C LYS A 23 12.16 0.20 -0.26
N LEU A 24 12.12 0.91 -1.38
CA LEU A 24 12.98 2.08 -1.56
C LEU A 24 12.61 3.19 -0.57
N LEU A 25 11.32 3.37 -0.33
CA LEU A 25 10.87 4.43 0.57
C LEU A 25 11.14 4.13 2.04
N ARG A 26 11.52 2.90 2.36
CA ARG A 26 11.89 2.59 3.75
C ARG A 26 13.12 3.38 4.20
N ALA A 27 13.94 3.81 3.25
CA ALA A 27 15.11 4.61 3.58
C ALA A 27 14.78 6.08 3.80
N GLY A 28 13.54 6.49 3.52
CA GLY A 28 13.13 7.88 3.68
C GLY A 28 12.46 8.40 2.43
N GLU A 29 12.07 9.66 2.49
CA GLU A 29 11.39 10.31 1.38
C GLU A 29 12.24 10.28 0.12
N LYS A 30 11.60 10.08 -1.03
CA LYS A 30 12.29 10.10 -2.31
C LYS A 30 11.47 10.86 -3.35
N CYS A 31 12.20 11.57 -4.20
CA CYS A 31 11.64 12.25 -5.34
C CYS A 31 11.19 11.23 -6.38
N ALA A 32 10.11 11.53 -7.09
CA ALA A 32 9.65 10.65 -8.17
C ALA A 32 10.76 10.41 -9.18
N CYS A 33 11.61 11.41 -9.42
CA CYS A 33 12.73 11.25 -10.36
C CYS A 33 13.68 10.14 -9.91
N LYS A 34 13.91 10.04 -8.60
CA LYS A 34 14.78 9.00 -8.07
C LYS A 34 14.12 7.63 -8.22
N LEU A 35 12.82 7.56 -7.99
CA LEU A 35 12.09 6.31 -8.15
C LEU A 35 12.14 5.85 -9.60
N LEU A 36 12.04 6.78 -10.56
CA LEU A 36 12.16 6.41 -11.96
C LEU A 36 13.52 5.81 -12.29
N GLU A 37 14.58 6.32 -11.66
CA GLU A 37 15.91 5.77 -11.89
C GLU A 37 16.03 4.35 -11.38
N GLU A 38 15.40 4.07 -10.24
CA GLU A 38 15.54 2.77 -9.59
C GLU A 38 14.57 1.73 -10.12
N ILE A 39 13.37 2.17 -10.51
CA ILE A 39 12.33 1.27 -11.02
C ILE A 39 12.28 1.47 -12.53
N ASN A 40 12.55 0.43 -13.28
CA ASN A 40 12.67 0.56 -14.74
C ASN A 40 11.29 0.56 -15.38
N VAL A 41 10.57 1.67 -15.25
CA VAL A 41 9.24 1.83 -15.84
C VAL A 41 9.15 3.23 -16.42
N THR A 42 8.12 3.47 -17.23
CA THR A 42 7.89 4.80 -17.78
C THR A 42 7.29 5.70 -16.71
N GLN A 43 7.34 7.00 -16.97
CA GLN A 43 6.78 7.96 -16.01
C GLN A 43 5.28 7.77 -15.82
N PRO A 44 4.47 7.56 -16.88
CA PRO A 44 3.04 7.30 -16.64
C PRO A 44 2.78 6.04 -15.83
N THR A 45 3.59 5.01 -16.03
CA THR A 45 3.44 3.77 -15.27
C THR A 45 3.76 4.01 -13.79
N LEU A 46 4.84 4.76 -13.52
CA LEU A 46 5.18 5.11 -12.15
C LEU A 46 4.05 5.91 -11.51
N SER A 47 3.52 6.91 -12.24
CA SER A 47 2.44 7.72 -11.72
C SER A 47 1.23 6.86 -11.37
N HIS A 48 0.92 5.85 -12.18
CA HIS A 48 -0.18 4.95 -11.91
C HIS A 48 0.06 4.16 -10.61
N HIS A 49 1.27 3.63 -10.45
CA HIS A 49 1.61 2.91 -9.23
C HIS A 49 1.51 3.82 -8.00
N MET A 50 2.02 5.05 -8.12
CA MET A 50 1.98 5.96 -6.98
C MET A 50 0.56 6.36 -6.63
N LYS A 51 -0.31 6.49 -7.65
CA LYS A 51 -1.70 6.80 -7.37
C LYS A 51 -2.35 5.68 -6.56
N ILE A 52 -2.10 4.44 -6.91
CA ILE A 52 -2.65 3.29 -6.18
C ILE A 52 -2.15 3.29 -4.74
N LEU A 53 -0.84 3.52 -4.55
CA LEU A 53 -0.26 3.54 -3.21
C LEU A 53 -0.82 4.71 -2.38
N CYS A 54 -0.99 5.86 -2.99
CA CYS A 54 -1.52 7.03 -2.28
C CYS A 54 -3.00 6.87 -1.97
N ASP A 55 -3.78 6.30 -2.90
CA ASP A 55 -5.20 6.07 -2.67
C ASP A 55 -5.40 5.09 -1.51
N ALA A 56 -4.49 4.14 -1.36
CA ALA A 56 -4.54 3.20 -0.24
C ALA A 56 -3.99 3.82 1.04
N GLU A 57 -3.45 5.03 0.96
CA GLU A 57 -2.89 5.75 2.10
C GLU A 57 -1.66 5.08 2.70
N ILE A 58 -1.00 4.24 1.92
CA ILE A 58 0.26 3.64 2.33
C ILE A 58 1.39 4.64 2.15
N VAL A 59 1.27 5.50 1.15
CA VAL A 59 2.27 6.48 0.78
C VAL A 59 1.60 7.85 0.72
N VAL A 60 2.35 8.90 1.06
CA VAL A 60 1.89 10.28 0.86
C VAL A 60 2.83 10.98 -0.09
N GLY A 61 2.26 11.87 -0.89
CA GLY A 61 3.04 12.65 -1.84
C GLY A 61 3.04 14.11 -1.45
N ARG A 62 4.18 14.76 -1.63
CA ARG A 62 4.33 16.17 -1.35
C ARG A 62 4.91 16.81 -2.60
N LYS A 63 4.20 17.81 -3.14
CA LYS A 63 4.69 18.49 -4.32
C LYS A 63 5.74 19.51 -3.96
N GLU A 64 6.81 19.52 -4.72
CA GLU A 64 7.84 20.53 -4.55
C GLU A 64 8.40 20.82 -5.93
N GLY A 65 8.09 22.01 -6.46
CA GLY A 65 8.45 22.34 -7.82
C GLY A 65 7.68 21.47 -8.78
N LYS A 66 8.35 20.91 -9.78
CA LYS A 66 7.67 20.06 -10.75
C LYS A 66 7.72 18.60 -10.39
N TRP A 67 8.34 18.24 -9.29
CA TRP A 67 8.42 16.84 -8.87
C TRP A 67 7.64 16.61 -7.59
N THR A 68 7.10 15.42 -7.45
CA THR A 68 6.45 15.00 -6.22
C THR A 68 7.43 14.15 -5.44
N HIS A 69 7.47 14.37 -4.14
CA HIS A 69 8.30 13.59 -3.22
C HIS A 69 7.38 12.68 -2.43
N TYR A 70 7.76 11.42 -2.32
CA TYR A 70 6.91 10.39 -1.71
C TYR A 70 7.56 9.84 -0.47
N SER A 71 6.73 9.52 0.52
CA SER A 71 7.21 8.88 1.74
C SER A 71 6.13 7.93 2.25
N ILE A 72 6.56 6.96 3.06
CA ILE A 72 5.62 6.02 3.66
C ILE A 72 4.83 6.75 4.73
N SER A 73 3.51 6.53 4.75
CA SER A 73 2.64 7.12 5.75
C SER A 73 2.56 6.18 6.94
N GLU A 74 3.15 6.56 8.06
CA GLU A 74 3.10 5.73 9.26
C GLU A 74 1.67 5.49 9.70
N LYS A 75 0.85 6.54 9.63
CA LYS A 75 -0.55 6.42 10.02
C LYS A 75 -1.29 5.46 9.11
N GLY A 76 -1.07 5.59 7.80
CA GLY A 76 -1.73 4.70 6.83
C GLY A 76 -1.30 3.27 6.99
N VAL A 77 -0.02 3.04 7.27
CA VAL A 77 0.49 1.70 7.48
C VAL A 77 -0.12 1.08 8.73
N GLU A 78 -0.25 1.86 9.81
CA GLU A 78 -0.88 1.34 11.02
C GLU A 78 -2.33 0.96 10.77
N GLN A 79 -3.04 1.75 9.97
CA GLN A 79 -4.41 1.41 9.59
C GLN A 79 -4.45 0.12 8.78
N ALA A 80 -3.49 -0.08 7.89
CA ALA A 80 -3.44 -1.29 7.09
C ALA A 80 -3.17 -2.52 7.95
N LYS A 81 -2.28 -2.39 8.93
CA LYS A 81 -2.00 -3.47 9.87
C LYS A 81 -3.24 -3.82 10.67
N GLU A 82 -3.93 -2.81 11.15
CA GLU A 82 -5.15 -3.03 11.93
C GLU A 82 -6.24 -3.65 11.07
N CYS A 83 -6.31 -3.24 9.81
CA CYS A 83 -7.25 -3.82 8.88
C CYS A 83 -7.01 -5.32 8.72
N LEU A 84 -5.76 -5.71 8.52
CA LEU A 84 -5.41 -7.12 8.38
C LEU A 84 -5.76 -7.88 9.67
N ARG A 85 -5.43 -7.29 10.82
CA ARG A 85 -5.69 -7.93 12.09
C ARG A 85 -7.19 -8.17 12.29
N GLN A 86 -8.00 -7.14 12.03
CA GLN A 86 -9.44 -7.27 12.21
C GLN A 86 -10.06 -8.25 11.23
N LEU A 87 -9.58 -8.22 9.99
CA LEU A 87 -10.11 -9.08 8.95
C LEU A 87 -9.86 -10.55 9.25
N THR A 88 -8.76 -10.85 9.92
CA THR A 88 -8.35 -12.22 10.14
C THR A 88 -8.51 -12.70 11.59
N THR A 89 -9.12 -11.89 12.45
CA THR A 89 -9.38 -12.31 13.83
C THR A 89 -10.55 -13.27 13.84
N LEU A 90 -10.35 -14.42 14.45
CA LEU A 90 -11.37 -15.44 14.48
C LEU A 90 -12.49 -15.06 15.44
N ASP A 91 -13.73 -15.41 15.06
CA ASP A 91 -14.86 -15.20 15.95
C ASP A 91 -14.87 -16.28 17.01
N VAL A 92 -15.01 -15.87 18.26
CA VAL A 92 -14.90 -16.80 19.35
C VAL A 92 -16.04 -17.80 19.36
N GLU A 93 -17.25 -17.32 19.11
CA GLU A 93 -18.36 -18.20 19.22
C GLU A 93 -18.57 -19.04 17.99
N SER A 94 -17.75 -18.92 17.00
CA SER A 94 -17.94 -19.74 15.82
C SER A 94 -17.13 -20.99 15.88
N GLU A 95 -16.66 -21.31 17.04
CA GLU A 95 -15.78 -22.43 17.12
C GLU A 95 -16.40 -23.67 16.66
N ASN A 96 -17.68 -23.75 16.61
CA ASN A 96 -18.16 -24.97 16.29
C ASN A 96 -18.32 -25.18 14.90
N LYS A 97 -18.13 -24.80 14.21
CA LYS A 97 -18.44 -25.13 13.04
C LYS A 97 -17.78 -25.71 12.22
N SER A 98 -17.54 -26.02 11.78
CA SER A 98 -16.82 -26.74 11.13
C SER A 98 -17.38 -27.48 10.12
N CYS A 99 -18.31 -27.33 9.78
CA CYS A 99 -18.85 -28.18 8.82
C CYS A 99 -18.16 -28.09 7.51
N CYS A 100 -17.68 -27.09 7.19
CA CYS A 100 -17.10 -27.11 5.94
C CYS A 100 -15.70 -27.35 5.95
N GLU A 101 -15.43 -27.83 6.50
CA GLU A 101 -14.27 -28.01 6.33
C GLU A 101 -13.72 -28.72 5.69
N LYS A 102 -13.74 -28.96 5.11
CA LYS A 102 -13.16 -29.56 4.39
C LYS A 102 -12.67 -29.66 4.20
#